data_fb2774451feea28586385fe8257a0025
#
_entry.id   fb2774451feea28586385fe8257a0025
#
_cell.length_a   1.000
_cell.length_b   1.000
_cell.length_c   1.000
_cell.angle_alpha   90.00
_cell.angle_beta   90.00
_cell.angle_gamma   90.00
#
_symmetry.space_group_name_H-M   'P 1'
#
loop_
_entity.id
_entity.type
_entity.pdbx_description
1 polymer ?
#
loop_
_entity_poly.entity_id
_entity_poly.type
_entity_poly.pdbx_seq_one_letter_code
_entity_poly.pdbx_strand_id
1 'polypeptide(L)'
;MARIISSLLFAISFLTGQWGVDESRHTAITRAIESVEPAVASISVVQLRDVYNSFSRGRDPFFDFFFPERSRKKEVRSSGSGVVISPDGYVMTNFHVIENATEVMVTLPGGEEYEAEIIGTDFITDLALLKLRGRNFPYATLGDSDDLIIGEWAIALGNPFGLFDISKQPTATAGIISAMDMDFGFQSGKIYKDMIQTDAAINRGNSGGPLVNSLGEVIGINTFIYTASQFAEGSIGIGFAIPINLAKDIAEELKVSGKVDRSFSTGLSVERLTEEVAEYLDVPIRQGVIVVEVEKSSNAQKAGVKVGDIITDVNGQKIRSSREILKIIKESDLRSGNKIKLKIYRDGKTLTKYLILASVK
;
A
#
# COMPACT_ATOMS: atom_id res chain seq x y z
N MET A 1 3.91 31.06 63.47
CA MET A 1 4.72 30.77 62.28
C MET A 1 4.68 29.31 61.85
N ALA A 2 4.83 28.32 62.69
CA ALA A 2 4.86 26.91 62.30
C ALA A 2 3.58 26.39 61.59
N ARG A 3 2.39 26.83 61.97
CA ARG A 3 1.12 26.42 61.33
C ARG A 3 0.95 26.94 59.90
N ILE A 4 1.47 28.14 59.57
CA ILE A 4 1.36 28.73 58.23
C ILE A 4 2.35 28.01 57.28
N ILE A 5 3.53 27.61 57.76
CA ILE A 5 4.54 26.88 56.97
C ILE A 5 4.02 25.49 56.61
N SER A 6 3.34 24.79 57.55
CA SER A 6 2.76 23.46 57.33
C SER A 6 1.64 23.48 56.27
N SER A 7 0.80 24.51 56.27
CA SER A 7 -0.28 24.70 55.31
C SER A 7 0.26 25.01 53.89
N LEU A 8 1.34 25.80 53.79
CA LEU A 8 2.00 26.10 52.53
C LEU A 8 2.68 24.86 51.88
N LEU A 9 3.35 24.04 52.71
CA LEU A 9 3.96 22.78 52.26
C LEU A 9 2.90 21.77 51.77
N PHE A 10 1.74 21.70 52.39
CA PHE A 10 0.65 20.81 51.95
C PHE A 10 -0.01 21.30 50.66
N ALA A 11 -0.14 22.62 50.47
CA ALA A 11 -0.67 23.21 49.24
C ALA A 11 0.31 23.02 48.02
N ILE A 12 1.62 23.14 48.29
CA ILE A 12 2.65 22.91 47.26
C ILE A 12 2.68 21.41 46.86
N SER A 13 2.53 20.49 47.80
CA SER A 13 2.48 19.04 47.51
C SER A 13 1.25 18.66 46.71
N PHE A 14 0.11 19.32 46.90
CA PHE A 14 -1.11 19.08 46.13
C PHE A 14 -0.98 19.63 44.71
N LEU A 15 -0.39 20.82 44.54
CA LEU A 15 -0.10 21.40 43.23
C LEU A 15 0.90 20.54 42.41
N THR A 16 1.99 20.06 43.04
CA THR A 16 2.96 19.22 42.35
C THR A 16 2.40 17.85 41.97
N GLY A 17 1.50 17.27 42.81
CA GLY A 17 0.83 16.01 42.51
C GLY A 17 -0.15 16.15 41.32
N GLN A 18 -0.85 17.26 41.21
CA GLN A 18 -1.79 17.53 40.11
C GLN A 18 -1.04 17.80 38.80
N TRP A 19 0.09 18.49 38.82
CA TRP A 19 0.95 18.70 37.66
C TRP A 19 1.54 17.38 37.14
N GLY A 20 1.99 16.47 38.00
CA GLY A 20 2.49 15.15 37.59
C GLY A 20 1.44 14.23 36.97
N VAL A 21 0.17 14.34 37.40
CA VAL A 21 -0.94 13.58 36.80
C VAL A 21 -1.30 14.15 35.43
N ASP A 22 -1.31 15.45 35.26
CA ASP A 22 -1.62 16.10 33.98
C ASP A 22 -0.53 15.82 32.94
N GLU A 23 0.75 15.87 33.34
CA GLU A 23 1.88 15.54 32.49
C GLU A 23 1.89 14.09 32.05
N SER A 24 1.39 13.15 32.87
CA SER A 24 1.30 11.74 32.54
C SER A 24 0.29 11.41 31.41
N ARG A 25 -0.63 12.32 31.12
CA ARG A 25 -1.59 12.21 30.00
C ARG A 25 -0.94 12.51 28.64
N HIS A 26 0.13 13.30 28.61
CA HIS A 26 0.87 13.66 27.40
C HIS A 26 1.97 12.66 27.11
N THR A 27 1.56 11.46 26.71
CA THR A 27 2.44 10.36 26.30
C THR A 27 2.98 10.58 24.89
N ALA A 28 3.93 9.76 24.44
CA ALA A 28 4.38 9.77 23.05
C ALA A 28 3.20 9.53 22.08
N ILE A 29 2.27 8.64 22.44
CA ILE A 29 1.08 8.33 21.65
C ILE A 29 0.18 9.56 21.49
N THR A 30 -0.15 10.26 22.60
CA THR A 30 -1.05 11.42 22.54
C THR A 30 -0.43 12.58 21.74
N ARG A 31 0.88 12.82 21.90
CA ARG A 31 1.61 13.83 21.10
C ARG A 31 1.67 13.48 19.61
N ALA A 32 1.89 12.21 19.29
CA ALA A 32 1.88 11.75 17.90
C ALA A 32 0.50 11.95 17.25
N ILE A 33 -0.58 11.63 17.99
CA ILE A 33 -1.95 11.88 17.51
C ILE A 33 -2.19 13.37 17.28
N GLU A 34 -1.89 14.23 18.26
CA GLU A 34 -2.06 15.70 18.16
C GLU A 34 -1.34 16.28 16.94
N SER A 35 -0.17 15.78 16.60
CA SER A 35 0.62 16.27 15.46
C SER A 35 0.03 15.88 14.09
N VAL A 36 -0.60 14.70 13.99
CA VAL A 36 -1.08 14.14 12.71
C VAL A 36 -2.57 14.33 12.51
N GLU A 37 -3.35 14.38 13.60
CA GLU A 37 -4.80 14.52 13.56
C GLU A 37 -5.30 15.57 12.55
N PRO A 38 -4.73 16.79 12.48
CA PRO A 38 -5.21 17.82 11.55
C PRO A 38 -5.09 17.43 10.08
N ALA A 39 -4.21 16.48 9.74
CA ALA A 39 -3.98 16.00 8.38
C ALA A 39 -4.80 14.75 8.02
N VAL A 40 -5.51 14.15 8.98
CA VAL A 40 -6.32 12.95 8.73
C VAL A 40 -7.64 13.33 8.09
N ALA A 41 -7.91 12.78 6.92
CA ALA A 41 -9.10 13.08 6.14
C ALA A 41 -10.15 11.97 6.25
N SER A 42 -11.43 12.36 6.32
CA SER A 42 -12.55 11.49 6.01
C SER A 42 -12.87 11.62 4.53
N ILE A 43 -12.99 10.49 3.83
CA ILE A 43 -13.31 10.45 2.41
C ILE A 43 -14.71 9.85 2.24
N SER A 44 -15.61 10.62 1.65
CA SER A 44 -16.96 10.20 1.27
C SER A 44 -17.07 10.17 -0.23
N VAL A 45 -17.55 9.07 -0.79
CA VAL A 45 -17.70 8.91 -2.23
C VAL A 45 -19.15 8.63 -2.61
N VAL A 46 -19.56 9.19 -3.74
CA VAL A 46 -20.82 8.89 -4.40
C VAL A 46 -20.53 7.95 -5.56
N GLN A 47 -21.23 6.82 -5.59
CA GLN A 47 -21.11 5.83 -6.66
C GLN A 47 -22.48 5.67 -7.34
N LEU A 48 -22.50 5.71 -8.67
CA LEU A 48 -23.67 5.33 -9.45
C LEU A 48 -23.59 3.83 -9.76
N ARG A 49 -24.46 3.01 -9.17
CA ARG A 49 -24.56 1.59 -9.50
C ARG A 49 -25.73 1.35 -10.44
N ASP A 50 -25.42 0.82 -11.63
CA ASP A 50 -26.42 0.18 -12.48
C ASP A 50 -26.75 -1.21 -11.91
N VAL A 51 -28.02 -1.39 -11.58
CA VAL A 51 -28.51 -2.67 -11.04
C VAL A 51 -28.85 -3.59 -12.21
N TYR A 52 -27.92 -4.44 -12.55
CA TYR A 52 -28.25 -5.65 -13.30
C TYR A 52 -28.13 -6.87 -12.36
N ASN A 53 -29.24 -7.59 -12.17
CA ASN A 53 -29.22 -8.92 -11.59
C ASN A 53 -28.32 -9.81 -12.45
N SER A 54 -27.15 -10.14 -11.93
CA SER A 54 -26.33 -11.20 -12.49
C SER A 54 -25.70 -12.00 -11.37
N PHE A 55 -26.10 -13.24 -11.27
CA PHE A 55 -25.30 -14.29 -10.66
C PHE A 55 -23.90 -14.26 -11.31
N SER A 56 -22.95 -13.56 -10.74
CA SER A 56 -21.54 -13.65 -11.16
C SER A 56 -20.74 -14.37 -10.09
N ARG A 57 -20.47 -15.66 -10.35
CA ARG A 57 -19.38 -16.40 -9.70
C ARG A 57 -18.07 -15.64 -9.96
N GLY A 58 -17.43 -15.13 -8.90
CA GLY A 58 -16.07 -14.60 -8.97
C GLY A 58 -15.87 -13.18 -8.41
N ARG A 59 -16.77 -12.66 -7.61
CA ARG A 59 -16.56 -11.41 -6.88
C ARG A 59 -15.70 -11.63 -5.64
N ASP A 60 -14.83 -10.66 -5.37
CA ASP A 60 -14.04 -10.60 -4.15
C ASP A 60 -14.96 -10.40 -2.93
N PRO A 61 -14.98 -11.33 -1.96
CA PRO A 61 -15.79 -11.22 -0.75
C PRO A 61 -15.53 -9.94 0.05
N PHE A 62 -14.37 -9.32 -0.11
CA PHE A 62 -14.01 -8.03 0.45
C PHE A 62 -14.91 -6.89 -0.07
N PHE A 63 -15.20 -6.91 -1.37
CA PHE A 63 -16.09 -5.91 -1.99
C PHE A 63 -17.54 -6.05 -1.55
N ASP A 64 -18.06 -7.28 -1.43
CA ASP A 64 -19.43 -7.54 -1.00
C ASP A 64 -19.65 -7.17 0.47
N PHE A 65 -18.59 -7.19 1.26
CA PHE A 65 -18.61 -6.79 2.65
C PHE A 65 -18.72 -5.25 2.83
N PHE A 66 -18.04 -4.46 1.99
CA PHE A 66 -18.13 -3.00 2.03
C PHE A 66 -19.37 -2.44 1.32
N PHE A 67 -19.97 -3.20 0.40
CA PHE A 67 -21.05 -2.75 -0.47
C PHE A 67 -22.19 -3.80 -0.57
N PRO A 68 -23.02 -3.96 0.49
CA PRO A 68 -24.13 -4.90 0.46
C PRO A 68 -25.14 -4.51 -0.61
N GLU A 69 -25.48 -5.45 -1.50
CA GLU A 69 -26.42 -5.25 -2.61
C GLU A 69 -27.83 -4.88 -2.14
N ARG A 70 -28.36 -3.78 -2.65
CA ARG A 70 -29.81 -3.56 -2.79
C ARG A 70 -30.14 -2.85 -4.10
N SER A 71 -31.09 -3.43 -4.83
CA SER A 71 -31.52 -3.08 -6.17
C SER A 71 -32.21 -1.72 -6.31
N ARG A 72 -31.88 -1.01 -7.33
CA ARG A 72 -32.34 0.18 -8.08
C ARG A 72 -31.23 1.22 -8.14
N LYS A 73 -31.12 1.96 -9.28
CA LYS A 73 -30.20 3.11 -9.39
C LYS A 73 -30.29 3.92 -8.11
N LYS A 74 -29.33 3.77 -7.24
CA LYS A 74 -29.24 4.43 -5.95
C LYS A 74 -27.80 4.90 -5.81
N GLU A 75 -27.67 6.17 -5.52
CA GLU A 75 -26.45 6.71 -5.00
C GLU A 75 -26.07 5.90 -3.74
N VAL A 76 -24.99 5.17 -3.83
CA VAL A 76 -24.43 4.47 -2.68
C VAL A 76 -23.29 5.35 -2.18
N ARG A 77 -23.43 5.79 -0.94
CA ARG A 77 -22.34 6.51 -0.25
C ARG A 77 -21.49 5.49 0.49
N SER A 78 -20.21 5.52 0.25
CA SER A 78 -19.22 4.80 1.04
C SER A 78 -18.22 5.78 1.63
N SER A 79 -17.60 5.40 2.74
CA SER A 79 -16.63 6.22 3.43
C SER A 79 -15.35 5.44 3.71
N GLY A 80 -14.24 6.14 3.68
CA GLY A 80 -12.93 5.68 4.07
C GLY A 80 -12.13 6.83 4.67
N SER A 81 -10.83 6.66 4.74
CA SER A 81 -9.90 7.67 5.25
C SER A 81 -8.86 8.03 4.22
N GLY A 82 -8.17 9.14 4.50
CA GLY A 82 -7.00 9.58 3.77
C GLY A 82 -6.05 10.35 4.68
N VAL A 83 -4.92 10.73 4.16
CA VAL A 83 -3.96 11.61 4.82
C VAL A 83 -3.51 12.71 3.86
N VAL A 84 -3.58 13.96 4.31
CA VAL A 84 -3.01 15.09 3.56
C VAL A 84 -1.49 15.02 3.67
N ILE A 85 -0.80 14.96 2.55
CA ILE A 85 0.65 14.75 2.47
C ILE A 85 1.43 16.01 2.04
N SER A 86 0.72 17.10 1.75
CA SER A 86 1.38 18.35 1.33
C SER A 86 0.51 19.58 1.58
N PRO A 87 1.12 20.77 1.78
CA PRO A 87 0.38 22.00 2.11
C PRO A 87 -0.45 22.52 0.94
N ASP A 88 -0.24 22.07 -0.26
CA ASP A 88 -1.04 22.38 -1.43
C ASP A 88 -2.24 21.42 -1.62
N GLY A 89 -2.43 20.45 -0.68
CA GLY A 89 -3.64 19.64 -0.57
C GLY A 89 -3.64 18.34 -1.37
N TYR A 90 -2.49 17.71 -1.55
CA TYR A 90 -2.48 16.31 -1.98
C TYR A 90 -2.89 15.40 -0.83
N VAL A 91 -3.81 14.47 -1.13
CA VAL A 91 -4.32 13.48 -0.17
C VAL A 91 -4.05 12.10 -0.70
N MET A 92 -3.42 11.26 0.12
CA MET A 92 -3.20 9.86 -0.17
C MET A 92 -4.30 9.02 0.47
N THR A 93 -4.77 8.00 -0.25
CA THR A 93 -5.77 7.04 0.22
C THR A 93 -5.62 5.71 -0.51
N ASN A 94 -6.44 4.71 -0.18
CA ASN A 94 -6.50 3.48 -0.97
C ASN A 94 -7.35 3.66 -2.23
N PHE A 95 -6.98 2.93 -3.30
CA PHE A 95 -7.77 2.85 -4.53
C PHE A 95 -9.19 2.35 -4.26
N HIS A 96 -9.33 1.28 -3.46
CA HIS A 96 -10.65 0.70 -3.18
C HIS A 96 -11.62 1.65 -2.47
N VAL A 97 -11.10 2.68 -1.75
CA VAL A 97 -11.93 3.71 -1.11
C VAL A 97 -12.66 4.56 -2.14
N ILE A 98 -12.01 4.85 -3.26
CA ILE A 98 -12.54 5.72 -4.31
C ILE A 98 -12.93 4.98 -5.60
N GLU A 99 -12.87 3.66 -5.60
CA GLU A 99 -13.20 2.86 -6.78
C GLU A 99 -14.63 3.12 -7.25
N ASN A 100 -14.79 3.35 -8.56
CA ASN A 100 -16.07 3.73 -9.19
C ASN A 100 -16.74 5.00 -8.62
N ALA A 101 -15.99 5.88 -7.94
CA ALA A 101 -16.50 7.15 -7.47
C ALA A 101 -16.82 8.09 -8.66
N THR A 102 -18.01 8.70 -8.63
CA THR A 102 -18.37 9.80 -9.54
C THR A 102 -18.03 11.15 -8.92
N GLU A 103 -18.10 11.24 -7.60
CA GLU A 103 -17.75 12.40 -6.80
C GLU A 103 -16.99 11.95 -5.56
N VAL A 104 -15.96 12.69 -5.18
CA VAL A 104 -15.15 12.46 -3.99
C VAL A 104 -15.19 13.72 -3.13
N MET A 105 -15.71 13.58 -1.92
CA MET A 105 -15.70 14.63 -0.90
C MET A 105 -14.71 14.27 0.20
N VAL A 106 -13.89 15.22 0.58
CA VAL A 106 -12.91 15.08 1.66
C VAL A 106 -13.28 16.05 2.76
N THR A 107 -13.48 15.53 3.96
CA THR A 107 -13.73 16.33 5.16
C THR A 107 -12.51 16.30 6.07
N LEU A 108 -12.02 17.46 6.46
CA LEU A 108 -10.91 17.61 7.42
C LEU A 108 -11.42 17.81 8.85
N PRO A 109 -10.59 17.62 9.87
CA PRO A 109 -10.92 17.92 11.26
C PRO A 109 -11.44 19.34 11.41
N GLY A 110 -12.52 19.50 12.20
CA GLY A 110 -13.29 20.75 12.27
C GLY A 110 -14.51 20.76 11.34
N GLY A 111 -14.60 19.83 10.38
CA GLY A 111 -15.77 19.63 9.53
C GLY A 111 -15.77 20.42 8.23
N GLU A 112 -14.65 20.98 7.82
CA GLU A 112 -14.52 21.62 6.51
C GLU A 112 -14.51 20.56 5.39
N GLU A 113 -15.37 20.75 4.39
CA GLU A 113 -15.56 19.84 3.27
C GLU A 113 -14.97 20.41 1.99
N TYR A 114 -14.28 19.54 1.23
CA TYR A 114 -13.62 19.86 -0.02
C TYR A 114 -13.98 18.84 -1.08
N GLU A 115 -14.39 19.32 -2.26
CA GLU A 115 -14.43 18.48 -3.45
C GLU A 115 -13.00 18.13 -3.85
N ALA A 116 -12.71 16.83 -4.04
CA ALA A 116 -11.39 16.35 -4.39
C ALA A 116 -11.34 15.86 -5.83
N GLU A 117 -10.31 16.29 -6.54
CA GLU A 117 -9.98 15.78 -7.87
C GLU A 117 -9.12 14.51 -7.73
N ILE A 118 -9.44 13.46 -8.49
CA ILE A 118 -8.61 12.25 -8.58
C ILE A 118 -7.46 12.55 -9.52
N ILE A 119 -6.24 12.71 -8.98
CA ILE A 119 -5.03 12.94 -9.77
C ILE A 119 -4.59 11.66 -10.48
N GLY A 120 -4.67 10.54 -9.78
CA GLY A 120 -4.34 9.25 -10.33
C GLY A 120 -4.60 8.12 -9.36
N THR A 121 -4.60 6.90 -9.92
CA THR A 121 -4.89 5.69 -9.16
C THR A 121 -3.97 4.57 -9.56
N ASP A 122 -3.64 3.70 -8.61
CA ASP A 122 -2.96 2.46 -8.84
C ASP A 122 -3.71 1.28 -8.22
N PHE A 123 -4.44 0.56 -9.05
CA PHE A 123 -5.18 -0.63 -8.66
C PHE A 123 -4.27 -1.71 -8.07
N ILE A 124 -3.04 -1.84 -8.61
CA ILE A 124 -2.15 -2.94 -8.25
C ILE A 124 -1.60 -2.80 -6.83
N THR A 125 -1.21 -1.60 -6.41
CA THR A 125 -0.75 -1.35 -5.03
C THR A 125 -1.87 -0.88 -4.11
N ASP A 126 -3.11 -0.76 -4.62
CA ASP A 126 -4.26 -0.26 -3.87
C ASP A 126 -4.09 1.17 -3.34
N LEU A 127 -3.43 2.05 -4.11
CA LEU A 127 -3.19 3.45 -3.75
C LEU A 127 -3.89 4.41 -4.71
N ALA A 128 -4.24 5.57 -4.20
CA ALA A 128 -4.79 6.68 -4.97
C ALA A 128 -4.31 8.02 -4.42
N LEU A 129 -4.14 8.98 -5.33
CA LEU A 129 -3.77 10.34 -5.02
C LEU A 129 -4.89 11.29 -5.43
N LEU A 130 -5.36 12.07 -4.47
CA LEU A 130 -6.38 13.10 -4.63
C LEU A 130 -5.76 14.48 -4.49
N LYS A 131 -6.48 15.50 -4.97
CA LYS A 131 -6.09 16.91 -4.86
C LYS A 131 -7.25 17.76 -4.38
N LEU A 132 -7.08 18.43 -3.26
CA LEU A 132 -8.02 19.44 -2.76
C LEU A 132 -7.78 20.78 -3.44
N ARG A 133 -8.84 21.52 -3.66
CA ARG A 133 -8.74 22.91 -4.14
C ARG A 133 -8.48 23.84 -2.96
N GLY A 134 -7.32 24.50 -2.97
CA GLY A 134 -6.92 25.41 -1.89
C GLY A 134 -5.42 25.42 -1.68
N ARG A 135 -5.00 26.02 -0.56
CA ARG A 135 -3.60 26.11 -0.12
C ARG A 135 -3.54 26.15 1.40
N ASN A 136 -2.35 25.91 1.95
CA ASN A 136 -2.05 25.95 3.38
C ASN A 136 -2.86 24.92 4.18
N PHE A 137 -3.06 23.74 3.59
CA PHE A 137 -3.67 22.63 4.31
C PHE A 137 -2.71 22.11 5.40
N PRO A 138 -3.25 21.68 6.56
CA PRO A 138 -2.46 20.87 7.47
C PRO A 138 -2.07 19.58 6.75
N TYR A 139 -0.82 19.16 6.95
CA TYR A 139 -0.29 17.95 6.31
C TYR A 139 0.58 17.17 7.27
N ALA A 140 0.65 15.86 7.08
CA ALA A 140 1.43 14.96 7.91
C ALA A 140 2.88 14.86 7.42
N THR A 141 3.80 14.71 8.37
CA THR A 141 5.18 14.34 8.06
C THR A 141 5.22 12.87 7.64
N LEU A 142 5.84 12.57 6.50
CA LEU A 142 6.05 11.21 6.03
C LEU A 142 7.39 10.69 6.57
N GLY A 143 7.33 9.58 7.31
CA GLY A 143 8.47 8.90 7.91
C GLY A 143 9.24 8.02 6.91
N ASP A 144 9.96 7.04 7.44
CA ASP A 144 10.72 6.05 6.69
C ASP A 144 10.29 4.64 7.09
N SER A 145 9.71 3.88 6.15
CA SER A 145 9.26 2.52 6.43
C SER A 145 10.37 1.46 6.38
N ASP A 146 11.59 1.84 5.98
CA ASP A 146 12.73 0.92 5.97
C ASP A 146 13.49 0.93 7.31
N ASP A 147 13.22 1.92 8.21
CA ASP A 147 13.85 2.07 9.53
C ASP A 147 12.90 1.71 10.69
N LEU A 148 11.94 0.82 10.45
CA LEU A 148 10.97 0.41 11.46
C LEU A 148 11.55 -0.64 12.42
N ILE A 149 11.06 -0.63 13.67
CA ILE A 149 11.46 -1.57 14.71
C ILE A 149 10.25 -2.39 15.16
N ILE A 150 10.34 -3.71 15.09
CA ILE A 150 9.30 -4.59 15.65
C ILE A 150 9.15 -4.32 17.16
N GLY A 151 7.92 -4.03 17.57
CA GLY A 151 7.60 -3.66 18.94
C GLY A 151 7.50 -2.14 19.20
N GLU A 152 7.86 -1.28 18.24
CA GLU A 152 7.60 0.14 18.39
C GLU A 152 6.11 0.49 18.26
N TRP A 153 5.70 1.63 18.81
CA TRP A 153 4.32 2.08 18.76
C TRP A 153 3.85 2.32 17.32
N ALA A 154 2.71 1.75 17.00
CA ALA A 154 1.97 1.95 15.78
C ALA A 154 0.58 2.51 16.10
N ILE A 155 0.23 3.67 15.55
CA ILE A 155 -1.03 4.35 15.81
C ILE A 155 -1.77 4.47 14.48
N ALA A 156 -2.91 3.81 14.36
CA ALA A 156 -3.76 3.90 13.19
C ALA A 156 -4.83 4.98 13.41
N LEU A 157 -4.91 5.95 12.48
CA LEU A 157 -5.93 6.98 12.49
C LEU A 157 -6.87 6.83 11.30
N GLY A 158 -8.12 7.25 11.47
CA GLY A 158 -9.09 7.23 10.38
C GLY A 158 -10.52 7.53 10.83
N ASN A 159 -11.46 7.20 9.96
CA ASN A 159 -12.90 7.40 10.17
C ASN A 159 -13.67 6.07 10.19
N PRO A 160 -13.48 5.22 11.20
CA PRO A 160 -14.19 3.97 11.27
C PRO A 160 -15.71 4.23 11.37
N PHE A 161 -16.48 3.49 10.58
CA PHE A 161 -17.94 3.56 10.57
C PHE A 161 -18.56 4.93 10.26
N GLY A 162 -17.80 5.87 9.69
CA GLY A 162 -18.28 7.22 9.39
C GLY A 162 -18.49 8.10 10.62
N LEU A 163 -17.86 7.80 11.75
CA LEU A 163 -18.02 8.55 13.01
C LEU A 163 -17.49 9.98 12.93
N PHE A 164 -16.67 10.28 11.94
CA PHE A 164 -16.15 11.64 11.69
C PHE A 164 -17.28 12.67 11.50
N ASP A 165 -18.39 12.26 10.90
CA ASP A 165 -19.57 13.14 10.72
C ASP A 165 -20.17 13.59 12.05
N ILE A 166 -19.98 12.80 13.10
CA ILE A 166 -20.47 13.07 14.45
C ILE A 166 -19.43 13.81 15.28
N SER A 167 -18.21 13.27 15.36
CA SER A 167 -17.15 13.78 16.26
C SER A 167 -16.39 14.96 15.68
N LYS A 168 -16.37 15.11 14.35
CA LYS A 168 -15.51 16.04 13.60
C LYS A 168 -14.01 15.85 13.86
N GLN A 169 -13.65 14.67 14.36
CA GLN A 169 -12.30 14.26 14.67
C GLN A 169 -12.08 12.80 14.25
N PRO A 170 -10.87 12.42 13.82
CA PRO A 170 -10.55 11.03 13.50
C PRO A 170 -10.51 10.17 14.77
N THR A 171 -10.76 8.89 14.58
CA THR A 171 -10.57 7.90 15.61
C THR A 171 -9.13 7.38 15.55
N ALA A 172 -8.51 7.21 16.71
CA ALA A 172 -7.19 6.63 16.84
C ALA A 172 -7.25 5.27 17.57
N THR A 173 -6.48 4.31 17.07
CA THR A 173 -6.20 3.03 17.76
C THR A 173 -4.70 2.85 17.86
N ALA A 174 -4.21 2.33 18.98
CA ALA A 174 -2.79 2.13 19.21
C ALA A 174 -2.46 0.65 19.41
N GLY A 175 -1.33 0.25 18.91
CA GLY A 175 -0.71 -1.06 19.03
C GLY A 175 0.78 -0.94 18.78
N ILE A 176 1.38 -2.00 18.27
CA ILE A 176 2.80 -2.06 17.90
C ILE A 176 3.00 -2.52 16.46
N ILE A 177 4.18 -2.31 15.92
CA ILE A 177 4.63 -3.02 14.71
C ILE A 177 4.85 -4.48 15.10
N SER A 178 4.00 -5.37 14.58
CA SER A 178 4.02 -6.80 14.90
C SER A 178 4.97 -7.59 14.01
N ALA A 179 5.05 -7.19 12.73
CA ALA A 179 5.97 -7.76 11.73
C ALA A 179 6.18 -6.78 10.58
N MET A 180 7.24 -7.00 9.82
CA MET A 180 7.58 -6.26 8.60
C MET A 180 7.82 -7.23 7.44
N ASP A 181 7.96 -6.71 6.23
CA ASP A 181 8.28 -7.47 5.02
C ASP A 181 7.30 -8.62 4.76
N MET A 182 6.02 -8.39 5.09
CA MET A 182 4.99 -9.42 4.91
C MET A 182 4.54 -9.46 3.46
N ASP A 183 4.99 -10.50 2.75
CA ASP A 183 4.65 -10.74 1.34
C ASP A 183 3.45 -11.70 1.21
N PHE A 184 2.32 -11.18 0.77
CA PHE A 184 1.14 -11.98 0.44
C PHE A 184 1.06 -12.33 -1.04
N GLY A 185 1.98 -11.79 -1.84
CA GLY A 185 2.04 -12.00 -3.28
C GLY A 185 0.89 -11.31 -4.04
N PHE A 186 0.56 -11.89 -5.19
CA PHE A 186 -0.49 -11.36 -6.07
C PHE A 186 -1.83 -12.00 -5.72
N GLN A 187 -2.78 -11.20 -5.24
CA GLN A 187 -4.12 -11.63 -4.88
C GLN A 187 -5.18 -10.71 -5.49
N SER A 188 -6.17 -11.28 -6.17
CA SER A 188 -7.30 -10.55 -6.77
C SER A 188 -6.88 -9.34 -7.65
N GLY A 189 -5.74 -9.46 -8.34
CA GLY A 189 -5.22 -8.39 -9.20
C GLY A 189 -4.32 -7.37 -8.48
N LYS A 190 -4.19 -7.43 -7.16
CA LYS A 190 -3.37 -6.54 -6.35
C LYS A 190 -2.09 -7.24 -5.87
N ILE A 191 -1.08 -6.46 -5.56
CA ILE A 191 0.19 -6.91 -5.00
C ILE A 191 0.31 -6.36 -3.58
N TYR A 192 0.44 -7.28 -2.62
CA TYR A 192 0.66 -6.96 -1.22
C TYR A 192 2.06 -7.42 -0.84
N LYS A 193 3.01 -6.50 -1.00
CA LYS A 193 4.44 -6.75 -0.80
C LYS A 193 5.00 -5.84 0.28
N ASP A 194 5.97 -6.36 1.05
CA ASP A 194 6.69 -5.64 2.11
C ASP A 194 5.73 -5.01 3.15
N MET A 195 4.52 -5.59 3.35
CA MET A 195 3.48 -5.01 4.20
C MET A 195 3.89 -4.92 5.66
N ILE A 196 3.49 -3.83 6.32
CA ILE A 196 3.65 -3.63 7.75
C ILE A 196 2.48 -4.29 8.47
N GLN A 197 2.74 -5.21 9.40
CA GLN A 197 1.74 -5.78 10.27
C GLN A 197 1.69 -5.03 11.60
N THR A 198 0.49 -4.76 12.11
CA THR A 198 0.24 -4.15 13.42
C THR A 198 -0.93 -4.81 14.14
N ASP A 199 -0.92 -4.81 15.46
CA ASP A 199 -2.06 -5.19 16.31
C ASP A 199 -2.95 -3.98 16.67
N ALA A 200 -2.57 -2.75 16.26
CA ALA A 200 -3.48 -1.62 16.27
C ALA A 200 -4.75 -1.97 15.48
N ALA A 201 -5.92 -1.72 16.07
CA ALA A 201 -7.17 -2.14 15.47
C ALA A 201 -7.45 -1.40 14.16
N ILE A 202 -7.31 -2.09 13.02
CA ILE A 202 -7.76 -1.62 11.71
C ILE A 202 -9.17 -2.14 11.49
N ASN A 203 -10.12 -1.23 11.34
CA ASN A 203 -11.52 -1.52 11.09
C ASN A 203 -11.99 -0.85 9.80
N ARG A 204 -13.23 -1.15 9.38
CA ARG A 204 -13.87 -0.45 8.26
C ARG A 204 -13.82 1.06 8.47
N GLY A 205 -13.37 1.79 7.45
CA GLY A 205 -13.24 3.23 7.48
C GLY A 205 -11.85 3.74 7.88
N ASN A 206 -10.99 2.94 8.53
CA ASN A 206 -9.57 3.30 8.71
C ASN A 206 -8.75 3.12 7.43
N SER A 207 -9.23 2.32 6.48
CA SER A 207 -8.55 2.11 5.19
C SER A 207 -8.28 3.43 4.48
N GLY A 208 -7.07 3.61 3.99
CA GLY A 208 -6.58 4.84 3.38
C GLY A 208 -6.05 5.88 4.37
N GLY A 209 -6.36 5.75 5.65
CA GLY A 209 -5.81 6.61 6.70
C GLY A 209 -4.36 6.25 7.06
N PRO A 210 -3.65 7.11 7.80
CA PRO A 210 -2.27 6.89 8.15
C PRO A 210 -2.09 5.87 9.28
N LEU A 211 -1.02 5.06 9.19
CA LEU A 211 -0.35 4.41 10.31
C LEU A 211 0.83 5.27 10.69
N VAL A 212 0.95 5.66 11.97
CA VAL A 212 1.98 6.59 12.45
C VAL A 212 2.82 5.95 13.56
N ASN A 213 4.09 6.37 13.64
CA ASN A 213 4.98 6.02 14.73
C ASN A 213 4.79 6.96 15.95
N SER A 214 5.57 6.75 17.02
CA SER A 214 5.54 7.57 18.23
C SER A 214 6.10 9.00 18.04
N LEU A 215 6.74 9.30 16.91
CA LEU A 215 7.22 10.62 16.54
C LEU A 215 6.17 11.45 15.80
N GLY A 216 5.02 10.84 15.46
CA GLY A 216 3.98 11.47 14.66
C GLY A 216 4.27 11.45 13.16
N GLU A 217 5.11 10.55 12.71
CA GLU A 217 5.43 10.39 11.29
C GLU A 217 4.60 9.26 10.69
N VAL A 218 4.08 9.47 9.49
CA VAL A 218 3.35 8.44 8.75
C VAL A 218 4.33 7.41 8.25
N ILE A 219 4.18 6.16 8.70
CA ILE A 219 5.01 5.01 8.34
C ILE A 219 4.31 4.06 7.38
N GLY A 220 3.00 4.21 7.20
CA GLY A 220 2.23 3.40 6.26
C GLY A 220 0.83 3.94 6.03
N ILE A 221 0.15 3.37 5.03
CA ILE A 221 -1.27 3.62 4.72
C ILE A 221 -2.06 2.40 5.14
N ASN A 222 -2.98 2.58 6.10
CA ASN A 222 -3.84 1.51 6.59
C ASN A 222 -4.62 0.90 5.43
N THR A 223 -4.59 -0.42 5.33
CA THR A 223 -5.43 -1.15 4.38
C THR A 223 -5.96 -2.39 5.08
N PHE A 224 -6.95 -3.02 4.50
CA PHE A 224 -7.49 -4.26 5.01
C PHE A 224 -7.08 -5.38 4.04
N ILE A 225 -6.28 -6.33 4.52
CA ILE A 225 -6.01 -7.55 3.78
C ILE A 225 -6.92 -8.63 4.35
N TYR A 226 -7.73 -9.20 3.45
CA TYR A 226 -8.64 -10.28 3.77
C TYR A 226 -7.87 -11.51 4.28
N THR A 227 -8.06 -11.85 5.55
CA THR A 227 -7.73 -13.16 6.08
C THR A 227 -8.98 -14.05 5.97
N ALA A 228 -8.82 -15.25 5.48
CA ALA A 228 -9.83 -16.22 4.98
C ALA A 228 -11.03 -16.57 5.88
N SER A 229 -11.48 -15.72 6.77
CA SER A 229 -12.68 -15.90 7.58
C SER A 229 -13.78 -14.94 7.15
N GLN A 230 -14.78 -15.43 6.45
CA GLN A 230 -15.98 -14.70 6.03
C GLN A 230 -16.86 -14.20 7.20
N PHE A 231 -16.45 -14.37 8.45
CA PHE A 231 -17.27 -14.15 9.64
C PHE A 231 -16.70 -13.13 10.64
N ALA A 232 -15.57 -12.48 10.37
CA ALA A 232 -15.00 -11.49 11.29
C ALA A 232 -15.50 -10.08 10.93
N GLU A 233 -16.46 -9.57 11.69
CA GLU A 233 -16.99 -8.20 11.56
C GLU A 233 -16.13 -7.14 12.29
N GLY A 234 -14.84 -7.31 12.45
CA GLY A 234 -13.96 -6.34 13.11
C GLY A 234 -12.51 -6.81 13.21
N SER A 235 -11.66 -5.95 13.75
CA SER A 235 -10.25 -6.26 13.97
C SER A 235 -10.11 -7.45 14.93
N ILE A 236 -9.26 -8.39 14.53
CA ILE A 236 -8.85 -9.55 15.36
C ILE A 236 -7.43 -9.39 15.91
N GLY A 237 -6.89 -8.15 15.92
CA GLY A 237 -5.50 -7.88 16.31
C GLY A 237 -4.48 -8.18 15.20
N ILE A 238 -4.93 -8.26 13.94
CA ILE A 238 -4.06 -8.46 12.77
C ILE A 238 -4.47 -7.43 11.73
N GLY A 239 -3.78 -6.31 11.70
CA GLY A 239 -3.94 -5.23 10.74
C GLY A 239 -2.72 -5.12 9.84
N PHE A 240 -2.90 -4.55 8.64
CA PHE A 240 -1.82 -4.33 7.69
C PHE A 240 -1.85 -2.92 7.13
N ALA A 241 -0.67 -2.40 6.84
CA ALA A 241 -0.50 -1.13 6.17
C ALA A 241 0.48 -1.25 5.00
N ILE A 242 0.23 -0.49 3.95
CA ILE A 242 1.14 -0.32 2.80
C ILE A 242 2.30 0.56 3.27
N PRO A 243 3.57 0.15 3.10
CA PRO A 243 4.72 0.93 3.54
C PRO A 243 4.75 2.33 2.94
N ILE A 244 5.13 3.32 3.75
CA ILE A 244 5.10 4.72 3.31
C ILE A 244 6.12 5.02 2.20
N ASN A 245 7.25 4.32 2.16
CA ASN A 245 8.23 4.53 1.09
C ASN A 245 7.67 4.11 -0.27
N LEU A 246 6.98 2.95 -0.34
CA LEU A 246 6.24 2.56 -1.54
C LEU A 246 5.16 3.58 -1.89
N ALA A 247 4.42 4.05 -0.89
CA ALA A 247 3.35 5.01 -1.11
C ALA A 247 3.86 6.37 -1.63
N LYS A 248 5.04 6.83 -1.17
CA LYS A 248 5.73 8.04 -1.70
C LYS A 248 6.06 7.88 -3.18
N ASP A 249 6.69 6.75 -3.55
CA ASP A 249 7.08 6.49 -4.93
C ASP A 249 5.86 6.47 -5.87
N ILE A 250 4.80 5.78 -5.45
CA ILE A 250 3.54 5.73 -6.19
C ILE A 250 2.92 7.14 -6.30
N ALA A 251 2.88 7.92 -5.22
CA ALA A 251 2.31 9.26 -5.24
C ALA A 251 3.03 10.18 -6.24
N GLU A 252 4.37 10.13 -6.29
CA GLU A 252 5.14 10.94 -7.24
C GLU A 252 4.85 10.51 -8.71
N GLU A 253 4.76 9.21 -8.99
CA GLU A 253 4.37 8.75 -10.32
C GLU A 253 2.96 9.20 -10.69
N LEU A 254 1.99 9.06 -9.77
CA LEU A 254 0.61 9.49 -10.00
C LEU A 254 0.51 11.01 -10.22
N LYS A 255 1.29 11.80 -9.48
CA LYS A 255 1.34 13.25 -9.61
C LYS A 255 1.85 13.71 -10.98
N VAL A 256 2.83 13.00 -11.54
CA VAL A 256 3.45 13.34 -12.83
C VAL A 256 2.63 12.86 -14.01
N SER A 257 2.07 11.65 -13.97
CA SER A 257 1.49 10.96 -15.12
C SER A 257 0.05 10.48 -14.95
N GLY A 258 -0.52 10.61 -13.75
CA GLY A 258 -1.86 10.12 -13.41
C GLY A 258 -1.96 8.59 -13.29
N LYS A 259 -0.89 7.87 -13.56
CA LYS A 259 -0.82 6.41 -13.53
C LYS A 259 0.59 5.92 -13.24
N VAL A 260 0.68 4.70 -12.73
CA VAL A 260 1.97 4.01 -12.54
C VAL A 260 2.35 3.27 -13.81
N ASP A 261 3.54 3.56 -14.34
CA ASP A 261 4.03 2.90 -15.55
C ASP A 261 4.69 1.55 -15.20
N ARG A 262 3.99 0.46 -15.56
CA ARG A 262 4.47 -0.90 -15.43
C ARG A 262 4.88 -1.52 -16.75
N SER A 263 5.05 -0.71 -17.77
CA SER A 263 5.59 -1.17 -19.04
C SER A 263 7.09 -1.49 -18.89
N PHE A 264 7.53 -2.55 -19.53
CA PHE A 264 8.94 -2.92 -19.56
C PHE A 264 9.27 -3.70 -20.83
N SER A 265 10.53 -3.64 -21.23
CA SER A 265 11.11 -4.51 -22.25
C SER A 265 12.27 -5.30 -21.65
N THR A 266 12.35 -6.57 -21.97
CA THR A 266 13.51 -7.41 -21.65
C THR A 266 14.59 -7.32 -22.73
N GLY A 267 14.23 -6.94 -23.94
CA GLY A 267 15.08 -6.99 -25.13
C GLY A 267 15.39 -8.43 -25.58
N LEU A 268 14.51 -9.39 -25.18
CA LEU A 268 14.64 -10.81 -25.52
C LEU A 268 13.36 -11.32 -26.17
N SER A 269 13.51 -12.12 -27.22
CA SER A 269 12.48 -13.01 -27.71
C SER A 269 12.84 -14.44 -27.28
N VAL A 270 11.89 -15.14 -26.68
CA VAL A 270 12.09 -16.48 -26.17
C VAL A 270 10.97 -17.40 -26.60
N GLU A 271 11.30 -18.67 -26.83
CA GLU A 271 10.37 -19.75 -27.16
C GLU A 271 10.45 -20.85 -26.10
N ARG A 272 9.39 -21.64 -26.01
CA ARG A 272 9.39 -22.80 -25.11
C ARG A 272 10.43 -23.83 -25.58
N LEU A 273 11.25 -24.33 -24.67
CA LEU A 273 12.09 -25.44 -24.92
C LEU A 273 11.23 -26.73 -25.00
N THR A 274 11.04 -27.27 -26.19
CA THR A 274 10.41 -28.59 -26.38
C THR A 274 11.42 -29.71 -26.26
N GLU A 275 10.96 -30.95 -26.14
CA GLU A 275 11.83 -32.13 -26.04
C GLU A 275 12.61 -32.34 -27.34
N GLU A 276 11.96 -32.12 -28.49
CA GLU A 276 12.60 -32.22 -29.81
C GLU A 276 13.71 -31.16 -29.98
N VAL A 277 13.49 -29.93 -29.51
CA VAL A 277 14.52 -28.88 -29.57
C VAL A 277 15.68 -29.20 -28.63
N ALA A 278 15.37 -29.71 -27.41
CA ALA A 278 16.42 -30.11 -26.47
C ALA A 278 17.26 -31.26 -26.97
N GLU A 279 16.66 -32.24 -27.65
CA GLU A 279 17.34 -33.35 -28.30
C GLU A 279 18.18 -32.88 -29.50
N TYR A 280 17.63 -32.03 -30.35
CA TYR A 280 18.36 -31.47 -31.50
C TYR A 280 19.60 -30.67 -31.06
N LEU A 281 19.51 -29.95 -29.93
CA LEU A 281 20.64 -29.19 -29.37
C LEU A 281 21.58 -30.02 -28.51
N ASP A 282 21.30 -31.31 -28.32
CA ASP A 282 22.04 -32.24 -27.45
C ASP A 282 22.29 -31.67 -26.05
N VAL A 283 21.23 -31.10 -25.43
CA VAL A 283 21.32 -30.51 -24.09
C VAL A 283 20.58 -31.37 -23.05
N PRO A 284 21.09 -31.46 -21.80
CA PRO A 284 20.46 -32.28 -20.74
C PRO A 284 19.26 -31.59 -20.11
N ILE A 285 19.00 -30.32 -20.45
CA ILE A 285 17.89 -29.52 -19.94
C ILE A 285 16.61 -29.89 -20.70
N ARG A 286 15.52 -30.17 -19.98
CA ARG A 286 14.21 -30.51 -20.56
C ARG A 286 13.11 -29.49 -20.25
N GLN A 287 13.41 -28.48 -19.45
CA GLN A 287 12.46 -27.46 -19.06
C GLN A 287 13.11 -26.08 -19.08
N GLY A 288 12.41 -25.10 -19.64
CA GLY A 288 12.90 -23.75 -19.77
C GLY A 288 12.37 -23.05 -21.02
N VAL A 289 12.97 -21.93 -21.34
CA VAL A 289 12.78 -21.24 -22.63
C VAL A 289 14.13 -21.03 -23.31
N ILE A 290 14.14 -21.13 -24.63
CA ILE A 290 15.33 -20.86 -25.45
C ILE A 290 15.24 -19.39 -25.94
N VAL A 291 16.34 -18.66 -25.86
CA VAL A 291 16.48 -17.31 -26.42
C VAL A 291 16.67 -17.44 -27.92
N VAL A 292 15.69 -16.94 -28.68
CA VAL A 292 15.71 -16.95 -30.15
C VAL A 292 16.20 -15.64 -30.74
N GLU A 293 16.06 -14.53 -29.99
CA GLU A 293 16.53 -13.23 -30.43
C GLU A 293 16.98 -12.39 -29.21
N VAL A 294 18.00 -11.57 -29.44
CA VAL A 294 18.50 -10.56 -28.49
C VAL A 294 18.57 -9.23 -29.27
N GLU A 295 17.76 -8.25 -28.87
CA GLU A 295 17.75 -6.93 -29.50
C GLU A 295 19.11 -6.24 -29.38
N LYS A 296 19.56 -5.63 -30.48
CA LYS A 296 20.82 -4.85 -30.48
C LYS A 296 20.75 -3.69 -29.50
N SER A 297 21.83 -3.47 -28.78
CA SER A 297 21.99 -2.41 -27.75
C SER A 297 21.04 -2.53 -26.57
N SER A 298 20.25 -3.61 -26.48
CA SER A 298 19.35 -3.87 -25.36
C SER A 298 20.08 -4.13 -24.04
N ASN A 299 19.37 -4.08 -22.94
CA ASN A 299 19.89 -4.46 -21.64
C ASN A 299 20.20 -5.96 -21.54
N ALA A 300 19.48 -6.79 -22.30
CA ALA A 300 19.79 -8.22 -22.42
C ALA A 300 21.15 -8.46 -23.07
N GLN A 301 21.45 -7.75 -24.16
CA GLN A 301 22.76 -7.84 -24.79
C GLN A 301 23.89 -7.38 -23.85
N LYS A 302 23.68 -6.26 -23.13
CA LYS A 302 24.63 -5.75 -22.11
C LYS A 302 24.81 -6.73 -20.96
N ALA A 303 23.78 -7.46 -20.54
CA ALA A 303 23.84 -8.52 -19.54
C ALA A 303 24.60 -9.76 -20.05
N GLY A 304 24.90 -9.80 -21.34
CA GLY A 304 25.63 -10.91 -21.97
C GLY A 304 24.75 -12.16 -22.19
N VAL A 305 23.44 -11.97 -22.33
CA VAL A 305 22.53 -13.00 -22.84
C VAL A 305 22.76 -13.16 -24.35
N LYS A 306 22.69 -14.38 -24.87
CA LYS A 306 22.93 -14.69 -26.25
C LYS A 306 21.80 -15.55 -26.82
N VAL A 307 21.63 -15.50 -28.13
CA VAL A 307 20.79 -16.47 -28.85
C VAL A 307 21.31 -17.88 -28.60
N GLY A 308 20.41 -18.81 -28.34
CA GLY A 308 20.71 -20.19 -27.97
C GLY A 308 20.85 -20.43 -26.45
N ASP A 309 20.85 -19.39 -25.60
CA ASP A 309 20.78 -19.61 -24.18
C ASP A 309 19.44 -20.26 -23.79
N ILE A 310 19.49 -21.21 -22.87
CA ILE A 310 18.28 -21.78 -22.27
C ILE A 310 18.08 -21.17 -20.88
N ILE A 311 17.03 -20.33 -20.72
CA ILE A 311 16.69 -19.77 -19.42
C ILE A 311 15.87 -20.82 -18.67
N THR A 312 16.35 -21.21 -17.48
CA THR A 312 15.74 -22.25 -16.65
C THR A 312 15.07 -21.67 -15.39
N ASP A 313 15.45 -20.45 -15.00
CA ASP A 313 15.02 -19.84 -13.75
C ASP A 313 15.04 -18.31 -13.87
N VAL A 314 14.05 -17.67 -13.26
CA VAL A 314 13.95 -16.22 -13.12
C VAL A 314 13.69 -15.90 -11.65
N ASN A 315 14.55 -15.11 -11.01
CA ASN A 315 14.51 -14.73 -9.60
C ASN A 315 14.35 -15.91 -8.62
N GLY A 316 14.98 -17.07 -8.93
CA GLY A 316 14.89 -18.28 -8.10
C GLY A 316 13.70 -19.17 -8.41
N GLN A 317 12.79 -18.76 -9.28
CA GLN A 317 11.65 -19.56 -9.70
C GLN A 317 11.91 -20.25 -11.04
N LYS A 318 11.71 -21.56 -11.08
CA LYS A 318 11.83 -22.35 -12.32
C LYS A 318 10.74 -21.94 -13.30
N ILE A 319 11.11 -21.84 -14.59
CA ILE A 319 10.20 -21.46 -15.65
C ILE A 319 10.15 -22.50 -16.76
N ARG A 320 9.01 -22.59 -17.46
CA ARG A 320 8.75 -23.50 -18.58
C ARG A 320 8.23 -22.78 -19.83
N SER A 321 7.89 -21.51 -19.69
CA SER A 321 7.28 -20.72 -20.77
C SER A 321 7.55 -19.23 -20.58
N SER A 322 7.45 -18.46 -21.67
CA SER A 322 7.47 -16.99 -21.63
C SER A 322 6.36 -16.39 -20.75
N ARG A 323 5.19 -17.07 -20.69
CA ARG A 323 4.07 -16.64 -19.85
C ARG A 323 4.43 -16.69 -18.36
N GLU A 324 5.21 -17.70 -17.92
CA GLU A 324 5.67 -17.79 -16.53
C GLU A 324 6.68 -16.69 -16.18
N ILE A 325 7.55 -16.31 -17.13
CA ILE A 325 8.44 -15.15 -16.96
C ILE A 325 7.64 -13.88 -16.73
N LEU A 326 6.64 -13.61 -17.60
CA LEU A 326 5.78 -12.45 -17.46
C LEU A 326 4.97 -12.47 -16.15
N LYS A 327 4.54 -13.65 -15.73
CA LYS A 327 3.85 -13.85 -14.46
C LYS A 327 4.74 -13.46 -13.28
N ILE A 328 5.98 -13.97 -13.22
CA ILE A 328 6.95 -13.65 -12.18
C ILE A 328 7.21 -12.13 -12.11
N ILE A 329 7.42 -11.49 -13.28
CA ILE A 329 7.69 -10.05 -13.34
C ILE A 329 6.48 -9.26 -12.80
N LYS A 330 5.27 -9.62 -13.21
CA LYS A 330 4.03 -8.96 -12.76
C LYS A 330 3.76 -9.18 -11.28
N GLU A 331 3.86 -10.43 -10.80
CA GLU A 331 3.60 -10.77 -9.39
C GLU A 331 4.63 -10.18 -8.41
N SER A 332 5.80 -9.80 -8.91
CA SER A 332 6.83 -9.11 -8.12
C SER A 332 6.80 -7.59 -8.30
N ASP A 333 5.81 -7.03 -8.99
CA ASP A 333 5.70 -5.60 -9.37
C ASP A 333 7.00 -5.02 -9.96
N LEU A 334 7.68 -5.82 -10.77
CA LEU A 334 8.93 -5.38 -11.39
C LEU A 334 8.63 -4.46 -12.57
N ARG A 335 9.34 -3.34 -12.62
CA ARG A 335 9.16 -2.25 -13.57
C ARG A 335 10.44 -1.96 -14.32
N SER A 336 10.37 -1.03 -15.26
CA SER A 336 11.57 -0.44 -15.87
C SER A 336 12.56 0.03 -14.80
N GLY A 337 13.83 -0.28 -14.98
CA GLY A 337 14.90 -0.03 -14.02
C GLY A 337 15.15 -1.16 -13.02
N ASN A 338 14.18 -2.03 -12.77
CA ASN A 338 14.36 -3.15 -11.88
C ASN A 338 15.27 -4.25 -12.50
N LYS A 339 15.96 -4.94 -11.62
CA LYS A 339 16.92 -6.00 -11.98
C LYS A 339 16.30 -7.36 -11.77
N ILE A 340 16.36 -8.21 -12.79
CA ILE A 340 15.98 -9.62 -12.70
C ILE A 340 17.21 -10.52 -12.79
N LYS A 341 17.20 -11.60 -12.02
CA LYS A 341 18.22 -12.63 -12.02
C LYS A 341 17.78 -13.78 -12.92
N LEU A 342 18.56 -14.07 -13.95
CA LEU A 342 18.32 -15.17 -14.89
C LEU A 342 19.33 -16.26 -14.63
N LYS A 343 18.88 -17.51 -14.49
CA LYS A 343 19.72 -18.69 -14.53
C LYS A 343 19.65 -19.28 -15.94
N ILE A 344 20.76 -19.32 -16.62
CA ILE A 344 20.82 -19.77 -18.01
C ILE A 344 21.74 -20.98 -18.13
N TYR A 345 21.47 -21.85 -19.09
CA TYR A 345 22.37 -22.94 -19.51
C TYR A 345 22.93 -22.57 -20.89
N ARG A 346 24.25 -22.64 -21.03
CA ARG A 346 25.05 -22.37 -22.24
C ARG A 346 26.30 -23.24 -22.25
N ASP A 347 26.58 -23.91 -23.36
CA ASP A 347 27.84 -24.66 -23.59
C ASP A 347 28.19 -25.60 -22.42
N GLY A 348 27.24 -26.42 -21.95
CA GLY A 348 27.42 -27.34 -20.85
C GLY A 348 27.49 -26.75 -19.45
N LYS A 349 27.31 -25.42 -19.30
CA LYS A 349 27.46 -24.72 -18.01
C LYS A 349 26.20 -23.94 -17.63
N THR A 350 25.92 -23.92 -16.35
CA THR A 350 24.90 -23.04 -15.78
C THR A 350 25.55 -21.72 -15.39
N LEU A 351 25.00 -20.60 -15.89
CA LEU A 351 25.48 -19.25 -15.67
C LEU A 351 24.35 -18.42 -15.01
N THR A 352 24.75 -17.45 -14.21
CA THR A 352 23.80 -16.42 -13.67
C THR A 352 24.02 -15.12 -14.43
N LYS A 353 22.93 -14.53 -14.91
CA LYS A 353 22.92 -13.22 -15.55
C LYS A 353 21.95 -12.29 -14.82
N TYR A 354 22.27 -11.03 -14.85
CA TYR A 354 21.42 -9.97 -14.28
C TYR A 354 20.98 -9.05 -15.40
N LEU A 355 19.68 -9.00 -15.63
CA LEU A 355 19.06 -8.17 -16.65
C LEU A 355 18.29 -7.03 -15.99
N ILE A 356 18.56 -5.80 -16.41
CA ILE A 356 17.78 -4.63 -16.03
C ILE A 356 16.64 -4.48 -17.03
N LEU A 357 15.40 -4.41 -16.54
CA LEU A 357 14.22 -4.14 -17.37
C LEU A 357 14.33 -2.74 -17.98
N ALA A 358 14.09 -2.61 -19.26
CA ALA A 358 14.12 -1.31 -19.94
C ALA A 358 12.69 -0.72 -20.03
N SER A 359 12.56 0.60 -20.12
CA SER A 359 11.30 1.24 -20.51
C SER A 359 10.94 0.85 -21.95
N VAL A 360 9.68 0.68 -22.22
CA VAL A 360 9.14 0.58 -23.59
C VAL A 360 9.18 1.99 -24.17
N LYS A 361 9.86 2.16 -25.30
CA LYS A 361 9.94 3.44 -26.02
C LYS A 361 8.69 3.65 -26.86
#